data_137c383f733af5c3ae8a53dc3fb4358a
#
_entry.id   137c383f733af5c3ae8a53dc3fb4358a
#
_cell.length_a   1.000
_cell.length_b   1.000
_cell.length_c   1.000
_cell.angle_alpha   90.00
_cell.angle_beta   90.00
_cell.angle_gamma   90.00
#
_symmetry.space_group_name_H-M   'P 1'
#
loop_
_entity.id
_entity.type
_entity.pdbx_description
1 polymer ?
#
loop_
_entity_poly.entity_id
_entity_poly.type
_entity_poly.pdbx_seq_one_letter_code
_entity_poly.pdbx_strand_id
1 'polypeptide(L)' 'QEHGNVSIEYQIIKETGPDHQKEFTAEVSCDGKKLAIGQGSSKKLAEMEAARKALEELKEM' A
#
# COMPACT_ATOMS: atom_id res chain seq x y z
N GLN A 1 -0.01 19.30 -15.84
CA GLN A 1 -0.06 19.16 -15.00
C GLN A 1 1.09 19.00 -14.31
N GLU A 2 1.59 19.69 -13.95
CA GLU A 2 2.66 19.68 -13.39
C GLU A 2 2.68 19.19 -12.08
N HIS A 3 1.89 19.54 -11.25
CA HIS A 3 1.96 18.95 -9.97
C HIS A 3 1.36 17.61 -10.06
N GLY A 4 1.12 17.16 -11.21
CA GLY A 4 0.65 15.83 -11.35
C GLY A 4 1.73 14.80 -11.40
N ASN A 5 2.97 15.20 -11.20
CA ASN A 5 4.05 14.28 -11.32
C ASN A 5 4.41 13.53 -10.09
N VAL A 6 3.44 13.14 -9.30
CA VAL A 6 3.72 12.34 -8.13
C VAL A 6 3.84 10.90 -8.53
N SER A 7 4.81 10.24 -8.01
CA SER A 7 5.05 8.85 -8.34
C SER A 7 4.54 7.97 -7.21
N ILE A 8 3.44 7.28 -7.44
CA ILE A 8 2.87 6.39 -6.44
C ILE A 8 3.30 4.97 -6.76
N GLU A 9 3.88 4.29 -5.80
CA GLU A 9 4.35 2.93 -5.99
C GLU A 9 3.81 2.02 -4.91
N TYR A 10 3.52 0.79 -5.30
CA TYR A 10 3.07 -0.23 -4.37
C TYR A 10 4.07 -1.36 -4.37
N GLN A 11 4.33 -1.93 -3.22
CA GLN A 11 5.29 -3.00 -3.11
C GLN A 11 4.83 -4.00 -2.07
N ILE A 12 4.88 -5.28 -2.39
CA ILE A 12 4.58 -6.32 -1.41
C ILE A 12 5.84 -6.55 -0.61
N ILE A 13 5.80 -6.20 0.66
CA ILE A 13 6.98 -6.28 1.52
C ILE A 13 6.96 -7.47 2.45
N LYS A 14 5.86 -8.18 2.53
CA LYS A 14 5.79 -9.32 3.40
C LYS A 14 4.72 -10.29 2.95
N GLU A 15 4.98 -11.55 3.15
CA GLU A 15 4.02 -12.59 2.78
C GLU A 15 4.16 -13.68 3.83
N THR A 16 3.10 -13.94 4.59
CA THR A 16 3.15 -14.90 5.68
C THR A 16 1.95 -15.82 5.62
N GLY A 17 2.03 -16.90 6.40
CA GLY A 17 0.92 -17.82 6.50
C GLY A 17 1.06 -19.02 5.57
N PRO A 18 0.29 -20.07 5.84
CA PRO A 18 0.29 -21.26 5.00
C PRO A 18 -0.40 -20.99 3.67
N ASP A 19 -0.24 -21.95 2.74
CA ASP A 19 -0.74 -21.76 1.38
C ASP A 19 -2.23 -21.41 1.33
N HIS A 20 -3.00 -21.93 2.22
CA HIS A 20 -4.45 -21.70 2.18
C HIS A 20 -4.90 -20.54 3.05
N GLN A 21 -3.96 -19.86 3.68
CA GLN A 21 -4.30 -18.71 4.51
C GLN A 21 -3.16 -17.69 4.48
N LYS A 22 -2.76 -17.32 3.29
CA LYS A 22 -1.68 -16.36 3.16
C LYS A 22 -2.14 -14.97 3.48
N GLU A 23 -1.23 -14.21 4.05
CA GLU A 23 -1.48 -12.83 4.34
C GLU A 23 -0.36 -12.01 3.72
N PHE A 24 -0.72 -11.00 2.98
CA PHE A 24 0.24 -10.15 2.28
C PHE A 24 0.25 -8.77 2.91
N THR A 25 1.41 -8.17 2.95
CA THR A 25 1.56 -6.81 3.43
C THR A 25 2.10 -5.96 2.29
N ALA A 26 1.38 -4.90 1.96
CA ALA A 26 1.78 -4.01 0.89
C ALA A 26 2.13 -2.65 1.46
N GLU A 27 3.10 -2.02 0.82
CA GLU A 27 3.50 -0.70 1.21
C GLU A 27 3.24 0.23 0.04
N VAL A 28 2.65 1.38 0.30
CA VAL A 28 2.46 2.39 -0.73
C VAL A 28 3.38 3.55 -0.40
N SER A 29 4.08 4.03 -1.41
CA SER A 29 4.98 5.16 -1.23
C SER A 29 4.72 6.19 -2.31
N CYS A 30 5.13 7.40 -2.02
CA CYS A 30 4.96 8.53 -2.92
C CYS A 30 6.28 9.26 -3.01
N ASP A 31 6.85 9.28 -4.23
CA ASP A 31 8.14 9.93 -4.45
C ASP A 31 9.19 9.43 -3.48
N GLY A 32 9.20 8.14 -3.26
CA GLY A 32 10.20 7.54 -2.40
C GLY A 32 9.90 7.59 -0.92
N LYS A 33 8.77 8.20 -0.55
CA LYS A 33 8.40 8.30 0.86
C LYS A 33 7.30 7.32 1.19
N LYS A 34 7.50 6.52 2.22
CA LYS A 34 6.49 5.58 2.66
C LYS A 34 5.28 6.33 3.20
N LEU A 35 4.12 6.03 2.67
CA LEU A 35 2.89 6.64 3.11
C LEU A 35 2.09 5.76 4.04
N ALA A 36 1.90 4.51 3.67
CA ALA A 36 1.05 3.64 4.46
C ALA A 36 1.34 2.18 4.16
N ILE A 37 0.85 1.32 5.03
CA ILE A 37 1.00 -0.11 4.87
C ILE A 37 -0.37 -0.73 5.04
N GLY A 38 -0.69 -1.69 4.18
CA GLY A 38 -1.95 -2.40 4.27
C GLY A 38 -1.74 -3.88 4.21
N GLN A 39 -2.71 -4.62 4.71
CA GLN A 39 -2.64 -6.06 4.73
C GLN A 39 -3.90 -6.67 4.15
N GLY A 40 -3.77 -7.83 3.58
CA GLY A 40 -4.91 -8.52 3.02
C GLY A 40 -4.58 -9.95 2.68
N SER A 41 -5.61 -10.72 2.35
CA SER A 41 -5.42 -12.11 2.02
C SER A 41 -4.95 -12.33 0.58
N SER A 42 -4.81 -11.26 -0.17
CA SER A 42 -4.22 -11.33 -1.50
C SER A 42 -3.41 -10.06 -1.71
N LYS A 43 -2.54 -10.09 -2.72
CA LYS A 43 -1.74 -8.91 -3.01
C LYS A 43 -2.62 -7.71 -3.33
N LYS A 44 -3.68 -7.96 -4.10
CA LYS A 44 -4.57 -6.87 -4.47
C LYS A 44 -5.25 -6.28 -3.23
N LEU A 45 -5.73 -7.13 -2.33
CA LEU A 45 -6.38 -6.64 -1.13
C LEU A 45 -5.41 -5.86 -0.25
N ALA A 46 -4.16 -6.34 -0.15
CA ALA A 46 -3.16 -5.63 0.63
C ALA A 46 -2.91 -4.24 0.05
N GLU A 47 -2.82 -4.17 -1.28
CA GLU A 47 -2.60 -2.89 -1.93
C GLU A 47 -3.78 -1.96 -1.75
N MET A 48 -4.99 -2.49 -1.80
CA MET A 48 -6.17 -1.66 -1.61
C MET A 48 -6.22 -1.09 -0.20
N GLU A 49 -5.87 -1.91 0.78
CA GLU A 49 -5.83 -1.42 2.14
C GLU A 49 -4.75 -0.36 2.33
N ALA A 50 -3.60 -0.58 1.72
CA ALA A 50 -2.53 0.40 1.81
C ALA A 50 -2.95 1.71 1.17
N ALA A 51 -3.62 1.63 0.03
CA ALA A 51 -4.08 2.83 -0.66
C ALA A 51 -5.11 3.58 0.17
N ARG A 52 -6.03 2.84 0.80
CA ARG A 52 -7.05 3.46 1.61
C ARG A 52 -6.43 4.21 2.80
N LYS A 53 -5.46 3.59 3.43
CA LYS A 53 -4.80 4.21 4.56
C LYS A 53 -3.98 5.42 4.12
N ALA A 54 -3.37 5.34 2.94
CA ALA A 54 -2.61 6.46 2.42
C ALA A 54 -3.52 7.66 2.17
N LEU A 55 -4.71 7.40 1.65
CA LEU A 55 -5.67 8.48 1.41
C LEU A 55 -6.10 9.13 2.72
N GLU A 56 -6.26 8.34 3.77
CA GLU A 56 -6.61 8.90 5.05
C GLU A 56 -5.50 9.76 5.61
N GLU A 57 -4.26 9.35 5.40
CA GLU A 57 -3.13 10.14 5.83
C GLU A 57 -3.10 11.48 5.11
N LEU A 58 -3.33 11.45 3.82
CA LEU A 58 -3.31 12.68 3.05
C LEU A 58 -4.46 13.61 3.42
N LYS A 59 -5.58 13.02 3.81
CA LYS A 59 -6.71 13.83 4.18
C LYS A 59 -6.49 14.60 5.45
N GLU A 60 -5.67 14.09 6.33
CA GLU A 60 -5.44 14.72 7.60
C GLU A 60 -4.36 15.78 7.56
N MET A 61 -3.76 15.96 6.43
CA MET A 61 -2.82 17.04 6.30
C MET A 61 -3.52 18.32 5.86
#